data_82f14795940291ec11f9280f3cd05ac9
#
_entry.id   82f14795940291ec11f9280f3cd05ac9
#
_cell.length_a   1.000
_cell.length_b   1.000
_cell.length_c   1.000
_cell.angle_alpha   90.00
_cell.angle_beta   90.00
_cell.angle_gamma   90.00
#
_symmetry.space_group_name_H-M   'P 1'
#
loop_
_entity.id
_entity.type
_entity.pdbx_description
1 polymer ?
#
loop_
_entity_poly.entity_id
_entity_poly.type
_entity_poly.pdbx_seq_one_letter_code
_entity_poly.pdbx_strand_id
1 'polypeptide(L)'
;MNSKNLAVIGECMIELSQKGADLSRGFGGDTLNTAVYIARQVPQQELNVHYVTALGTDSFSREMLQAWQQEQVKTDLIQQLDNKLPGLYVIETDDTGERTFYYWRNDAAARYWLDSPQAESLCAQLARFDYLYLSGISVAILPPASRVKLLALLRQCRANGGKVIFDNNYRPRLWQSQDETQQAYRDILSCTDIAFLTLDDEDLLWGKQPVEQVVSRTRDFGVSEIVIKRGADSCLVFSADGETEDVPAVKLPKEKVIDTTAAGDSFSAGYLAVRLTGGNAVSAAQRGHLTASTVIQYRGTIIPREAMPQ
;
A
#
# COMPACT_ATOMS: atom_id res chain seq x y z
N MET A 1 -13.97 5.83 -23.49
CA MET A 1 -13.45 6.61 -22.34
C MET A 1 -11.96 6.36 -22.30
N ASN A 2 -11.13 7.36 -21.99
CA ASN A 2 -9.68 7.09 -21.79
C ASN A 2 -9.51 6.30 -20.50
N SER A 3 -8.60 5.30 -20.52
CA SER A 3 -8.24 4.56 -19.31
C SER A 3 -7.69 5.50 -18.24
N LYS A 4 -8.09 5.29 -16.98
CA LYS A 4 -7.55 6.04 -15.85
C LYS A 4 -6.16 5.54 -15.47
N ASN A 5 -5.38 6.38 -14.79
CA ASN A 5 -4.04 6.06 -14.35
C ASN A 5 -3.94 6.12 -12.82
N LEU A 6 -3.49 5.04 -12.22
CA LEU A 6 -3.18 4.93 -10.79
C LEU A 6 -1.66 4.78 -10.63
N ALA A 7 -1.04 5.67 -9.87
CA ALA A 7 0.34 5.50 -9.43
C ALA A 7 0.35 4.96 -8.00
N VAL A 8 0.99 3.82 -7.80
CA VAL A 8 1.20 3.20 -6.49
C VAL A 8 2.64 3.46 -6.06
N ILE A 9 2.81 4.28 -5.02
CA ILE A 9 4.10 4.81 -4.57
C ILE A 9 4.57 4.05 -3.33
N GLY A 10 5.75 3.45 -3.39
CA GLY A 10 6.30 2.79 -2.20
C GLY A 10 7.59 2.02 -2.42
N GLU A 11 7.86 1.08 -1.54
CA GLU A 11 9.05 0.23 -1.59
C GLU A 11 8.66 -1.24 -1.74
N CYS A 12 9.36 -1.93 -2.63
CA CYS A 12 9.42 -3.37 -2.66
C CYS A 12 10.85 -3.81 -2.35
N MET A 13 10.98 -4.84 -1.55
CA MET A 13 12.26 -5.36 -1.07
C MET A 13 12.45 -6.80 -1.52
N ILE A 14 13.71 -7.24 -1.53
CA ILE A 14 14.05 -8.66 -1.62
C ILE A 14 13.62 -9.33 -0.31
N GLU A 15 12.84 -10.40 -0.44
CA GLU A 15 12.45 -11.27 0.67
C GLU A 15 13.31 -12.53 0.69
N LEU A 16 13.87 -12.86 1.83
CA LEU A 16 14.50 -14.14 2.09
C LEU A 16 13.75 -14.84 3.21
N SER A 17 13.13 -15.97 2.91
CA SER A 17 12.40 -16.78 3.90
C SER A 17 13.16 -18.05 4.22
N GLN A 18 13.47 -18.26 5.49
CA GLN A 18 14.18 -19.46 5.96
C GLN A 18 13.24 -20.67 6.02
N LYS A 19 13.70 -21.78 5.45
CA LYS A 19 13.06 -23.10 5.58
C LYS A 19 14.12 -24.12 5.97
N GLY A 20 14.26 -24.40 7.28
CA GLY A 20 15.33 -25.24 7.77
C GLY A 20 16.70 -24.62 7.44
N ALA A 21 17.53 -25.33 6.66
CA ALA A 21 18.84 -24.83 6.19
C ALA A 21 18.74 -24.01 4.87
N ASP A 22 17.61 -24.04 4.18
CA ASP A 22 17.42 -23.40 2.88
C ASP A 22 16.78 -22.02 3.03
N LEU A 23 17.21 -21.09 2.15
CA LEU A 23 16.61 -19.79 2.01
C LEU A 23 15.83 -19.72 0.68
N SER A 24 14.53 -19.53 0.77
CA SER A 24 13.72 -19.17 -0.42
C SER A 24 13.76 -17.67 -0.64
N ARG A 25 13.83 -17.25 -1.91
CA ARG A 25 13.85 -15.84 -2.29
C ARG A 25 12.54 -15.45 -2.96
N GLY A 26 12.03 -14.29 -2.57
CA GLY A 26 10.87 -13.63 -3.14
C GLY A 26 11.02 -12.12 -3.15
N PHE A 27 9.94 -11.43 -3.39
CA PHE A 27 9.84 -9.97 -3.31
C PHE A 27 8.60 -9.60 -2.51
N GLY A 28 8.72 -8.61 -1.63
CA GLY A 28 7.60 -8.18 -0.79
C GLY A 28 7.61 -6.68 -0.52
N GLY A 29 6.42 -6.12 -0.43
CA GLY A 29 6.17 -4.72 -0.10
C GLY A 29 4.68 -4.46 -0.12
N ASP A 30 4.16 -3.74 0.89
CA ASP A 30 2.74 -3.47 1.07
C ASP A 30 2.10 -2.84 -0.17
N THR A 31 2.73 -1.80 -0.68
CA THR A 31 2.23 -1.08 -1.87
C THR A 31 2.35 -1.91 -3.14
N LEU A 32 3.41 -2.74 -3.29
CA LEU A 32 3.50 -3.66 -4.41
C LEU A 32 2.39 -4.71 -4.36
N ASN A 33 2.12 -5.29 -3.19
CA ASN A 33 1.02 -6.24 -3.00
C ASN A 33 -0.30 -5.63 -3.49
N THR A 34 -0.58 -4.39 -3.05
CA THR A 34 -1.77 -3.64 -3.48
C THR A 34 -1.78 -3.43 -5.00
N ALA A 35 -0.66 -3.01 -5.61
CA ALA A 35 -0.55 -2.78 -7.06
C ALA A 35 -0.84 -4.06 -7.85
N VAL A 36 -0.22 -5.18 -7.47
CA VAL A 36 -0.40 -6.47 -8.14
C VAL A 36 -1.85 -6.95 -8.05
N TYR A 37 -2.46 -6.88 -6.86
CA TYR A 37 -3.83 -7.32 -6.69
C TYR A 37 -4.85 -6.42 -7.41
N ILE A 38 -4.60 -5.11 -7.55
CA ILE A 38 -5.44 -4.25 -8.41
C ILE A 38 -5.26 -4.64 -9.88
N ALA A 39 -4.02 -4.76 -10.36
CA ALA A 39 -3.74 -5.08 -11.77
C ALA A 39 -4.32 -6.45 -12.20
N ARG A 40 -4.44 -7.40 -11.27
CA ARG A 40 -5.07 -8.71 -11.52
C ARG A 40 -6.60 -8.65 -11.62
N GLN A 41 -7.23 -7.63 -11.05
CA GLN A 41 -8.69 -7.52 -10.93
C GLN A 41 -9.32 -6.52 -11.90
N VAL A 42 -8.52 -5.59 -12.46
CA VAL A 42 -9.04 -4.54 -13.34
C VAL A 42 -8.34 -4.59 -14.70
N PRO A 43 -9.09 -4.63 -15.81
CA PRO A 43 -8.52 -4.56 -17.14
C PRO A 43 -7.76 -3.23 -17.37
N GLN A 44 -6.64 -3.26 -18.07
CA GLN A 44 -5.84 -2.06 -18.37
C GLN A 44 -6.59 -1.00 -19.18
N GLN A 45 -7.64 -1.40 -19.91
CA GLN A 45 -8.52 -0.49 -20.64
C GLN A 45 -9.33 0.42 -19.71
N GLU A 46 -9.53 0.01 -18.45
CA GLU A 46 -10.25 0.79 -17.43
C GLU A 46 -9.28 1.52 -16.50
N LEU A 47 -8.24 0.82 -16.02
CA LEU A 47 -7.28 1.35 -15.06
C LEU A 47 -5.86 0.84 -15.35
N ASN A 48 -4.94 1.76 -15.62
CA ASN A 48 -3.51 1.46 -15.71
C ASN A 48 -2.88 1.58 -14.32
N VAL A 49 -2.27 0.52 -13.83
CA VAL A 49 -1.57 0.49 -12.55
C VAL A 49 -0.07 0.67 -12.80
N HIS A 50 0.49 1.79 -12.35
CA HIS A 50 1.91 2.10 -12.41
C HIS A 50 2.53 1.97 -11.02
N TYR A 51 3.68 1.31 -10.91
CA TYR A 51 4.44 1.32 -9.69
C TYR A 51 5.49 2.42 -9.71
N VAL A 52 5.61 3.17 -8.62
CA VAL A 52 6.52 4.31 -8.49
C VAL A 52 7.47 4.08 -7.34
N THR A 53 8.74 3.92 -7.67
CA THR A 53 9.83 3.67 -6.72
C THR A 53 11.17 3.98 -7.38
N ALA A 54 12.27 3.71 -6.68
CA ALA A 54 13.56 3.56 -7.31
C ALA A 54 14.14 2.19 -6.99
N LEU A 55 14.88 1.65 -7.94
CA LEU A 55 15.64 0.40 -7.85
C LEU A 55 17.11 0.66 -8.23
N GLY A 56 17.95 -0.35 -8.09
CA GLY A 56 19.30 -0.35 -8.63
C GLY A 56 19.36 -0.77 -10.11
N THR A 57 20.59 -0.97 -10.60
CA THR A 57 20.88 -1.55 -11.92
C THR A 57 21.39 -3.00 -11.82
N ASP A 58 21.33 -3.58 -10.64
CA ASP A 58 21.73 -4.94 -10.31
C ASP A 58 20.76 -6.01 -10.85
N SER A 59 21.13 -7.30 -10.66
CA SER A 59 20.33 -8.43 -11.15
C SER A 59 18.99 -8.56 -10.43
N PHE A 60 18.94 -8.28 -9.12
CA PHE A 60 17.69 -8.36 -8.35
C PHE A 60 16.70 -7.29 -8.80
N SER A 61 17.17 -6.06 -9.02
CA SER A 61 16.36 -4.97 -9.57
C SER A 61 15.75 -5.34 -10.93
N ARG A 62 16.53 -5.98 -11.81
CA ARG A 62 16.02 -6.44 -13.12
C ARG A 62 14.97 -7.55 -12.98
N GLU A 63 15.19 -8.51 -12.06
CA GLU A 63 14.21 -9.57 -11.79
C GLU A 63 12.90 -9.01 -11.24
N MET A 64 12.96 -8.03 -10.33
CA MET A 64 11.78 -7.34 -9.79
C MET A 64 10.98 -6.66 -10.91
N LEU A 65 11.65 -5.91 -11.80
CA LEU A 65 10.99 -5.27 -12.96
C LEU A 65 10.28 -6.29 -13.84
N GLN A 66 10.94 -7.42 -14.16
CA GLN A 66 10.36 -8.48 -14.99
C GLN A 66 9.14 -9.13 -14.29
N ALA A 67 9.24 -9.43 -12.99
CA ALA A 67 8.14 -10.00 -12.23
C ALA A 67 6.91 -9.07 -12.20
N TRP A 68 7.11 -7.76 -12.00
CA TRP A 68 6.01 -6.81 -11.96
C TRP A 68 5.36 -6.60 -13.33
N GLN A 69 6.15 -6.61 -14.42
CA GLN A 69 5.62 -6.57 -15.79
C GLN A 69 4.77 -7.81 -16.12
N GLN A 70 5.17 -9.00 -15.64
CA GLN A 70 4.36 -10.23 -15.79
C GLN A 70 3.03 -10.13 -15.04
N GLU A 71 2.98 -9.36 -13.94
CA GLU A 71 1.76 -9.04 -13.21
C GLU A 71 0.97 -7.88 -13.84
N GLN A 72 1.37 -7.38 -15.01
CA GLN A 72 0.74 -6.26 -15.71
C GLN A 72 0.81 -4.92 -14.95
N VAL A 73 1.71 -4.82 -13.97
CA VAL A 73 2.06 -3.55 -13.32
C VAL A 73 3.03 -2.81 -14.22
N LYS A 74 2.71 -1.57 -14.56
CA LYS A 74 3.58 -0.73 -15.40
C LYS A 74 4.79 -0.25 -14.61
N THR A 75 5.96 -0.35 -15.24
CA THR A 75 7.27 -0.06 -14.63
C THR A 75 7.98 1.15 -15.25
N ASP A 76 7.29 1.88 -16.12
CA ASP A 76 7.81 3.03 -16.87
C ASP A 76 8.14 4.26 -16.00
N LEU A 77 7.63 4.29 -14.76
CA LEU A 77 7.89 5.35 -13.78
C LEU A 77 8.91 4.97 -12.71
N ILE A 78 9.53 3.80 -12.84
CA ILE A 78 10.56 3.33 -11.90
C ILE A 78 11.91 3.91 -12.30
N GLN A 79 12.56 4.55 -11.34
CA GLN A 79 13.87 5.11 -11.53
C GLN A 79 14.95 4.07 -11.22
N GLN A 80 16.03 4.08 -11.96
CA GLN A 80 17.19 3.23 -11.71
C GLN A 80 18.37 4.08 -11.25
N LEU A 81 18.93 3.73 -10.09
CA LEU A 81 20.03 4.43 -9.44
C LEU A 81 21.27 3.52 -9.40
N ASP A 82 22.32 3.90 -10.12
CA ASP A 82 23.52 3.06 -10.32
C ASP A 82 24.28 2.72 -9.02
N ASN A 83 24.13 3.56 -7.99
CA ASN A 83 24.83 3.43 -6.71
C ASN A 83 23.94 2.95 -5.56
N LYS A 84 22.74 2.45 -5.86
CA LYS A 84 21.78 1.97 -4.85
C LYS A 84 21.30 0.57 -5.19
N LEU A 85 20.81 -0.14 -4.17
CA LEU A 85 20.23 -1.47 -4.27
C LEU A 85 18.81 -1.46 -3.69
N PRO A 86 17.98 -2.45 -4.04
CA PRO A 86 16.71 -2.67 -3.33
C PRO A 86 16.96 -2.93 -1.84
N GLY A 87 15.98 -2.60 -1.00
CA GLY A 87 15.98 -3.07 0.37
C GLY A 87 15.88 -4.60 0.43
N LEU A 88 16.30 -5.17 1.56
CA LEU A 88 16.22 -6.61 1.82
C LEU A 88 15.64 -6.85 3.21
N TYR A 89 14.83 -7.89 3.35
CA TYR A 89 14.45 -8.43 4.64
C TYR A 89 14.53 -9.96 4.67
N VAL A 90 14.76 -10.48 5.87
CA VAL A 90 14.79 -11.92 6.14
C VAL A 90 13.64 -12.25 7.07
N ILE A 91 12.92 -13.31 6.75
CA ILE A 91 11.90 -13.92 7.62
C ILE A 91 12.50 -15.20 8.21
N GLU A 92 12.69 -15.20 9.50
CA GLU A 92 13.02 -16.39 10.27
C GLU A 92 11.74 -16.89 10.93
N THR A 93 11.44 -18.17 10.73
CA THR A 93 10.29 -18.83 11.37
C THR A 93 10.80 -19.87 12.33
N ASP A 94 10.47 -19.74 13.61
CA ASP A 94 10.87 -20.68 14.64
C ASP A 94 10.04 -21.99 14.61
N ASP A 95 10.37 -22.93 15.50
CA ASP A 95 9.70 -24.23 15.60
C ASP A 95 8.24 -24.13 16.04
N THR A 96 7.82 -23.00 16.62
CA THR A 96 6.43 -22.71 17.00
C THR A 96 5.63 -22.04 15.88
N GLY A 97 6.30 -21.63 14.79
CA GLY A 97 5.71 -20.93 13.66
C GLY A 97 5.68 -19.40 13.85
N GLU A 98 6.31 -18.88 14.91
CA GLU A 98 6.45 -17.43 15.10
C GLU A 98 7.50 -16.87 14.14
N ARG A 99 7.22 -15.68 13.58
CA ARG A 99 8.07 -15.04 12.57
C ARG A 99 8.81 -13.86 13.15
N THR A 100 10.12 -13.84 12.91
CA THR A 100 10.99 -12.68 13.19
C THR A 100 11.45 -12.08 11.88
N PHE A 101 11.40 -10.74 11.78
CA PHE A 101 11.78 -10.00 10.59
C PHE A 101 13.04 -9.17 10.86
N TYR A 102 14.03 -9.31 9.98
CA TYR A 102 15.25 -8.52 9.98
C TYR A 102 15.34 -7.71 8.70
N TYR A 103 15.68 -6.41 8.80
CA TYR A 103 15.62 -5.47 7.69
C TYR A 103 16.98 -4.82 7.39
N TRP A 104 17.35 -4.79 6.12
CA TRP A 104 18.45 -4.01 5.56
C TRP A 104 17.88 -3.07 4.50
N ARG A 105 17.37 -1.91 4.92
CA ARG A 105 16.67 -0.96 4.03
C ARG A 105 17.07 0.51 4.26
N ASN A 106 18.03 0.78 5.15
CA ASN A 106 18.35 2.16 5.53
C ASN A 106 18.99 2.97 4.40
N ASP A 107 19.54 2.31 3.37
CA ASP A 107 20.10 2.92 2.16
C ASP A 107 19.45 2.35 0.87
N ALA A 108 18.24 1.81 0.97
CA ALA A 108 17.51 1.26 -0.18
C ALA A 108 17.21 2.34 -1.22
N ALA A 109 17.29 1.97 -2.49
CA ALA A 109 17.04 2.86 -3.64
C ALA A 109 15.69 3.61 -3.52
N ALA A 110 14.66 2.93 -3.05
CA ALA A 110 13.31 3.48 -2.87
C ALA A 110 13.27 4.75 -1.99
N ARG A 111 14.25 4.97 -1.11
CA ARG A 111 14.34 6.18 -0.29
C ARG A 111 14.68 7.45 -1.08
N TYR A 112 15.26 7.28 -2.28
CA TYR A 112 15.89 8.35 -3.06
C TYR A 112 15.17 8.67 -4.37
N TRP A 113 13.98 8.12 -4.62
CA TRP A 113 13.26 8.36 -5.87
C TRP A 113 12.89 9.84 -6.09
N LEU A 114 12.76 10.63 -5.02
CA LEU A 114 12.54 12.09 -5.07
C LEU A 114 13.83 12.92 -5.09
N ASP A 115 14.98 12.27 -5.02
CA ASP A 115 16.29 12.92 -5.03
C ASP A 115 17.11 12.61 -6.30
N SER A 116 16.53 11.85 -7.23
CA SER A 116 17.13 11.55 -8.53
C SER A 116 17.08 12.76 -9.47
N PRO A 117 17.92 12.80 -10.50
CA PRO A 117 17.87 13.86 -11.53
C PRO A 117 16.53 13.95 -12.27
N GLN A 118 15.78 12.84 -12.35
CA GLN A 118 14.48 12.77 -13.02
C GLN A 118 13.29 13.08 -12.11
N ALA A 119 13.51 13.30 -10.82
CA ALA A 119 12.45 13.45 -9.82
C ALA A 119 11.46 14.58 -10.16
N GLU A 120 11.94 15.73 -10.65
CA GLU A 120 11.09 16.87 -11.01
C GLU A 120 10.15 16.55 -12.18
N SER A 121 10.68 15.95 -13.26
CA SER A 121 9.86 15.55 -14.41
C SER A 121 8.88 14.43 -14.06
N LEU A 122 9.28 13.48 -13.21
CA LEU A 122 8.42 12.42 -12.70
C LEU A 122 7.28 13.00 -11.86
N CYS A 123 7.57 13.93 -10.94
CA CYS A 123 6.54 14.60 -10.15
C CYS A 123 5.56 15.38 -11.04
N ALA A 124 6.05 16.09 -12.07
CA ALA A 124 5.20 16.80 -13.01
C ALA A 124 4.27 15.84 -13.80
N GLN A 125 4.73 14.64 -14.13
CA GLN A 125 3.92 13.59 -14.75
C GLN A 125 2.89 13.02 -13.76
N LEU A 126 3.31 12.63 -12.56
CA LEU A 126 2.46 12.07 -11.50
C LEU A 126 1.36 13.03 -11.06
N ALA A 127 1.64 14.34 -11.05
CA ALA A 127 0.65 15.36 -10.72
C ALA A 127 -0.56 15.41 -11.70
N ARG A 128 -0.50 14.70 -12.83
CA ARG A 128 -1.58 14.60 -13.83
C ARG A 128 -2.30 13.24 -13.79
N PHE A 129 -1.94 12.37 -12.85
CA PHE A 129 -2.59 11.07 -12.68
C PHE A 129 -3.97 11.25 -12.06
N ASP A 130 -4.87 10.30 -12.36
CA ASP A 130 -6.21 10.28 -11.77
C ASP A 130 -6.15 9.88 -10.29
N TYR A 131 -5.18 9.01 -9.93
CA TYR A 131 -5.04 8.49 -8.57
C TYR A 131 -3.58 8.34 -8.17
N LEU A 132 -3.25 8.75 -6.94
CA LEU A 132 -1.99 8.42 -6.27
C LEU A 132 -2.29 7.62 -5.01
N TYR A 133 -1.74 6.42 -4.90
CA TYR A 133 -1.83 5.57 -3.71
C TYR A 133 -0.47 5.48 -3.02
N LEU A 134 -0.45 5.60 -1.71
CA LEU A 134 0.73 5.41 -0.88
C LEU A 134 0.34 4.93 0.52
N SER A 135 1.31 4.43 1.27
CA SER A 135 1.12 3.99 2.66
C SER A 135 1.95 4.78 3.66
N GLY A 136 1.69 4.57 4.95
CA GLY A 136 2.52 5.09 6.03
C GLY A 136 3.98 4.66 5.91
N ILE A 137 4.25 3.46 5.38
CA ILE A 137 5.61 2.98 5.10
C ILE A 137 6.24 3.82 3.99
N SER A 138 5.51 4.13 2.91
CA SER A 138 6.01 4.96 1.82
C SER A 138 6.49 6.33 2.30
N VAL A 139 5.82 6.90 3.31
CA VAL A 139 6.19 8.17 3.93
C VAL A 139 7.37 8.01 4.88
N ALA A 140 7.36 6.95 5.69
CA ALA A 140 8.34 6.70 6.74
C ALA A 140 9.76 6.51 6.20
N ILE A 141 9.90 5.84 5.06
CA ILE A 141 11.21 5.56 4.46
C ILE A 141 11.89 6.79 3.86
N LEU A 142 11.13 7.84 3.56
CA LEU A 142 11.67 9.03 2.90
C LEU A 142 12.45 9.92 3.88
N PRO A 143 13.58 10.50 3.45
CA PRO A 143 14.22 11.60 4.16
C PRO A 143 13.26 12.79 4.36
N PRO A 144 13.44 13.61 5.41
CA PRO A 144 12.54 14.74 5.69
C PRO A 144 12.35 15.70 4.50
N ALA A 145 13.43 16.01 3.77
CA ALA A 145 13.36 16.87 2.58
C ALA A 145 12.51 16.27 1.46
N SER A 146 12.58 14.93 1.26
CA SER A 146 11.81 14.22 0.25
C SER A 146 10.33 14.11 0.65
N ARG A 147 10.00 14.05 1.95
CA ARG A 147 8.60 14.14 2.43
C ARG A 147 7.96 15.48 2.04
N VAL A 148 8.70 16.59 2.09
CA VAL A 148 8.22 17.91 1.64
C VAL A 148 7.90 17.89 0.14
N LYS A 149 8.77 17.29 -0.68
CA LYS A 149 8.55 17.13 -2.13
C LYS A 149 7.32 16.25 -2.40
N LEU A 150 7.17 15.13 -1.64
CA LEU A 150 6.00 14.26 -1.74
C LEU A 150 4.71 15.04 -1.44
N LEU A 151 4.64 15.79 -0.35
CA LEU A 151 3.45 16.61 -0.01
C LEU A 151 3.12 17.62 -1.10
N ALA A 152 4.13 18.26 -1.70
CA ALA A 152 3.92 19.18 -2.81
C ALA A 152 3.32 18.48 -4.03
N LEU A 153 3.80 17.26 -4.37
CA LEU A 153 3.25 16.42 -5.42
C LEU A 153 1.77 16.06 -5.16
N LEU A 154 1.45 15.61 -3.94
CA LEU A 154 0.08 15.21 -3.59
C LEU A 154 -0.89 16.39 -3.71
N ARG A 155 -0.50 17.56 -3.21
CA ARG A 155 -1.29 18.79 -3.34
C ARG A 155 -1.49 19.20 -4.81
N GLN A 156 -0.43 19.08 -5.62
CA GLN A 156 -0.51 19.41 -7.04
C GLN A 156 -1.41 18.43 -7.81
N CYS A 157 -1.35 17.12 -7.50
CA CYS A 157 -2.25 16.12 -8.09
C CYS A 157 -3.72 16.47 -7.78
N ARG A 158 -4.05 16.76 -6.53
CA ARG A 158 -5.42 17.17 -6.14
C ARG A 158 -5.85 18.48 -6.82
N ALA A 159 -4.95 19.45 -6.92
CA ALA A 159 -5.24 20.70 -7.61
C ALA A 159 -5.55 20.51 -9.10
N ASN A 160 -4.99 19.47 -9.72
CA ASN A 160 -5.26 19.08 -11.10
C ASN A 160 -6.51 18.15 -11.25
N GLY A 161 -7.23 17.87 -10.16
CA GLY A 161 -8.43 17.02 -10.16
C GLY A 161 -8.21 15.55 -9.91
N GLY A 162 -6.97 15.12 -9.67
CA GLY A 162 -6.65 13.76 -9.21
C GLY A 162 -7.04 13.54 -7.75
N LYS A 163 -7.00 12.30 -7.31
CA LYS A 163 -7.31 11.91 -5.92
C LYS A 163 -6.13 11.19 -5.28
N VAL A 164 -5.95 11.44 -4.00
CA VAL A 164 -4.92 10.81 -3.17
C VAL A 164 -5.56 9.78 -2.26
N ILE A 165 -4.95 8.60 -2.21
CA ILE A 165 -5.39 7.43 -1.43
C ILE A 165 -4.26 7.06 -0.50
N PHE A 166 -4.56 6.92 0.79
CA PHE A 166 -3.58 6.64 1.82
C PHE A 166 -3.99 5.45 2.68
N ASP A 167 -3.07 4.50 2.88
CA ASP A 167 -3.20 3.41 3.85
C ASP A 167 -2.31 3.71 5.06
N ASN A 168 -2.88 3.75 6.28
CA ASN A 168 -2.14 4.17 7.47
C ASN A 168 -0.92 3.30 7.77
N ASN A 169 -1.00 2.00 7.62
CA ASN A 169 0.08 1.01 7.71
C ASN A 169 1.26 1.47 8.59
N TYR A 170 0.96 1.80 9.85
CA TYR A 170 1.92 2.40 10.78
C TYR A 170 2.93 1.38 11.28
N ARG A 171 4.22 1.73 11.16
CA ARG A 171 5.33 0.90 11.64
C ARG A 171 6.23 1.73 12.55
N PRO A 172 6.05 1.68 13.88
CA PRO A 172 6.80 2.52 14.85
C PRO A 172 8.31 2.53 14.63
N ARG A 173 8.89 1.37 14.27
CA ARG A 173 10.34 1.18 14.08
C ARG A 173 10.94 2.00 12.92
N LEU A 174 10.11 2.55 12.03
CA LEU A 174 10.56 3.37 10.89
C LEU A 174 10.62 4.87 11.23
N TRP A 175 10.20 5.27 12.40
CA TRP A 175 10.09 6.66 12.83
C TRP A 175 11.01 6.95 14.01
N GLN A 176 11.46 8.21 14.12
CA GLN A 176 12.31 8.64 15.22
C GLN A 176 11.51 8.90 16.51
N SER A 177 10.28 9.37 16.35
CA SER A 177 9.37 9.64 17.48
C SER A 177 7.90 9.55 17.05
N GLN A 178 7.03 9.39 18.04
CA GLN A 178 5.59 9.42 17.83
C GLN A 178 5.11 10.81 17.36
N ASP A 179 5.67 11.89 17.91
CA ASP A 179 5.30 13.27 17.52
C ASP A 179 5.65 13.55 16.06
N GLU A 180 6.84 13.12 15.59
CA GLU A 180 7.21 13.22 14.19
C GLU A 180 6.23 12.47 13.30
N THR A 181 5.86 11.24 13.70
CA THR A 181 4.91 10.43 12.97
C THR A 181 3.54 11.08 12.92
N GLN A 182 3.02 11.52 14.06
CA GLN A 182 1.72 12.18 14.11
C GLN A 182 1.68 13.43 13.23
N GLN A 183 2.76 14.21 13.19
CA GLN A 183 2.82 15.38 12.32
C GLN A 183 2.83 14.97 10.84
N ALA A 184 3.63 13.98 10.46
CA ALA A 184 3.67 13.47 9.08
C ALA A 184 2.30 12.91 8.64
N TYR A 185 1.58 12.21 9.53
CA TYR A 185 0.25 11.68 9.22
C TYR A 185 -0.80 12.80 9.10
N ARG A 186 -0.75 13.85 9.95
CA ARG A 186 -1.60 15.05 9.76
C ARG A 186 -1.37 15.68 8.38
N ASP A 187 -0.10 15.83 8.00
CA ASP A 187 0.27 16.45 6.72
C ASP A 187 -0.21 15.62 5.52
N ILE A 188 -0.04 14.29 5.55
CA ILE A 188 -0.51 13.39 4.50
C ILE A 188 -2.03 13.33 4.44
N LEU A 189 -2.70 13.16 5.58
CA LEU A 189 -4.16 13.09 5.65
C LEU A 189 -4.80 14.40 5.14
N SER A 190 -4.17 15.55 5.35
CA SER A 190 -4.64 16.83 4.78
C SER A 190 -4.63 16.87 3.25
N CYS A 191 -3.91 15.96 2.61
CA CYS A 191 -3.82 15.79 1.16
C CYS A 191 -4.57 14.53 0.66
N THR A 192 -5.29 13.81 1.52
CA THR A 192 -5.90 12.51 1.22
C THR A 192 -7.39 12.65 0.94
N ASP A 193 -7.90 11.92 -0.05
CA ASP A 193 -9.32 11.82 -0.38
C ASP A 193 -9.93 10.53 0.15
N ILE A 194 -9.21 9.39 0.07
CA ILE A 194 -9.64 8.09 0.58
C ILE A 194 -8.58 7.59 1.55
N ALA A 195 -8.98 7.30 2.79
CA ALA A 195 -8.08 6.74 3.80
C ALA A 195 -8.48 5.31 4.19
N PHE A 196 -7.53 4.38 4.12
CA PHE A 196 -7.62 3.07 4.74
C PHE A 196 -6.93 3.14 6.11
N LEU A 197 -7.68 2.88 7.16
CA LEU A 197 -7.20 2.91 8.53
C LEU A 197 -7.35 1.53 9.16
N THR A 198 -6.23 0.92 9.54
CA THR A 198 -6.25 -0.26 10.41
C THR A 198 -6.38 0.22 11.84
N LEU A 199 -7.41 -0.24 12.54
CA LEU A 199 -7.74 0.28 13.87
C LEU A 199 -6.61 0.08 14.88
N ASP A 200 -5.93 -1.07 14.82
CA ASP A 200 -4.77 -1.34 15.70
C ASP A 200 -3.61 -0.35 15.46
N ASP A 201 -3.38 0.02 14.18
CA ASP A 201 -2.37 1.03 13.82
C ASP A 201 -2.76 2.43 14.32
N GLU A 202 -4.06 2.77 14.29
CA GLU A 202 -4.60 4.00 14.86
C GLU A 202 -4.41 4.05 16.38
N ASP A 203 -4.72 2.96 17.07
CA ASP A 203 -4.53 2.82 18.52
C ASP A 203 -3.05 2.97 18.92
N LEU A 204 -2.14 2.40 18.12
CA LEU A 204 -0.70 2.53 18.35
C LEU A 204 -0.18 3.96 18.13
N LEU A 205 -0.70 4.67 17.14
CA LEU A 205 -0.22 6.01 16.78
C LEU A 205 -0.85 7.12 17.63
N TRP A 206 -2.16 7.05 17.85
CA TRP A 206 -2.93 8.13 18.47
C TRP A 206 -3.39 7.82 19.90
N GLY A 207 -3.17 6.59 20.37
CA GLY A 207 -3.78 6.06 21.57
C GLY A 207 -5.19 5.55 21.31
N LYS A 208 -5.61 4.59 22.12
CA LYS A 208 -6.92 3.93 21.95
C LYS A 208 -8.07 4.93 22.07
N GLN A 209 -8.89 5.00 21.04
CA GLN A 209 -10.02 5.92 20.92
C GLN A 209 -11.25 5.19 20.36
N PRO A 210 -12.48 5.64 20.68
CA PRO A 210 -13.69 5.19 19.99
C PRO A 210 -13.59 5.48 18.47
N VAL A 211 -14.19 4.61 17.67
CA VAL A 211 -14.16 4.72 16.19
C VAL A 211 -14.69 6.09 15.73
N GLU A 212 -15.71 6.61 16.41
CA GLU A 212 -16.29 7.92 16.09
C GLU A 212 -15.27 9.07 16.22
N GLN A 213 -14.35 8.96 17.18
CA GLN A 213 -13.26 9.95 17.35
C GLN A 213 -12.19 9.79 16.28
N VAL A 214 -11.85 8.54 15.89
CA VAL A 214 -10.94 8.27 14.76
C VAL A 214 -11.50 8.90 13.49
N VAL A 215 -12.79 8.70 13.22
CA VAL A 215 -13.48 9.25 12.03
C VAL A 215 -13.52 10.76 12.07
N SER A 216 -13.94 11.36 13.20
CA SER A 216 -14.02 12.82 13.36
C SER A 216 -12.66 13.47 13.12
N ARG A 217 -11.61 12.97 13.79
CA ARG A 217 -10.24 13.46 13.60
C ARG A 217 -9.78 13.34 12.14
N THR A 218 -10.08 12.23 11.48
CA THR A 218 -9.66 12.01 10.09
C THR A 218 -10.41 12.92 9.13
N ARG A 219 -11.70 13.16 9.37
CA ARG A 219 -12.49 14.15 8.62
C ARG A 219 -12.00 15.59 8.84
N ASP A 220 -11.59 15.94 10.06
CA ASP A 220 -11.04 17.26 10.37
C ASP A 220 -9.74 17.55 9.58
N PHE A 221 -9.01 16.51 9.16
CA PHE A 221 -7.88 16.62 8.23
C PHE A 221 -8.31 16.78 6.77
N GLY A 222 -9.59 16.63 6.43
CA GLY A 222 -10.14 16.83 5.09
C GLY A 222 -10.37 15.57 4.27
N VAL A 223 -10.24 14.38 4.87
CA VAL A 223 -10.50 13.10 4.20
C VAL A 223 -12.00 12.93 3.97
N SER A 224 -12.39 12.65 2.72
CA SER A 224 -13.81 12.53 2.34
C SER A 224 -14.35 11.09 2.47
N GLU A 225 -13.54 10.07 2.23
CA GLU A 225 -13.93 8.66 2.35
C GLU A 225 -12.97 7.92 3.28
N ILE A 226 -13.52 7.29 4.32
CA ILE A 226 -12.71 6.62 5.35
C ILE A 226 -13.13 5.16 5.43
N VAL A 227 -12.18 4.24 5.33
CA VAL A 227 -12.39 2.80 5.43
C VAL A 227 -11.62 2.28 6.64
N ILE A 228 -12.31 1.88 7.70
CA ILE A 228 -11.69 1.34 8.92
C ILE A 228 -11.65 -0.18 8.86
N LYS A 229 -10.46 -0.74 8.80
CA LYS A 229 -10.18 -2.19 8.83
C LYS A 229 -10.09 -2.65 10.29
N ARG A 230 -10.82 -3.72 10.64
CA ARG A 230 -10.89 -4.28 12.01
C ARG A 230 -10.49 -5.75 12.06
N GLY A 231 -9.41 -6.09 11.34
CA GLY A 231 -8.90 -7.46 11.29
C GLY A 231 -9.91 -8.45 10.67
N ALA A 232 -10.30 -9.46 11.44
CA ALA A 232 -11.26 -10.49 11.01
C ALA A 232 -12.73 -10.08 11.14
N ASP A 233 -12.99 -8.90 11.70
CA ASP A 233 -14.34 -8.34 11.84
C ASP A 233 -14.77 -7.60 10.56
N SER A 234 -15.95 -7.03 10.58
CA SER A 234 -16.43 -6.16 9.50
C SER A 234 -15.54 -4.92 9.35
N CYS A 235 -15.50 -4.35 8.15
CA CYS A 235 -14.95 -3.01 7.96
C CYS A 235 -16.07 -1.96 8.04
N LEU A 236 -15.71 -0.76 8.51
CA LEU A 236 -16.60 0.39 8.52
C LEU A 236 -16.22 1.33 7.38
N VAL A 237 -17.20 1.73 6.59
CA VAL A 237 -17.02 2.70 5.51
C VAL A 237 -17.83 3.96 5.81
N PHE A 238 -17.13 5.09 5.81
CA PHE A 238 -17.71 6.42 6.01
C PHE A 238 -17.54 7.20 4.72
N SER A 239 -18.60 7.31 3.96
CA SER A 239 -18.62 7.95 2.64
C SER A 239 -18.67 9.48 2.73
N ALA A 240 -18.33 10.16 1.62
CA ALA A 240 -18.32 11.63 1.52
C ALA A 240 -19.71 12.27 1.72
N ASP A 241 -20.77 11.56 1.38
CA ASP A 241 -22.17 11.98 1.57
C ASP A 241 -22.69 11.82 3.01
N GLY A 242 -21.85 11.30 3.91
CA GLY A 242 -22.17 11.10 5.33
C GLY A 242 -22.76 9.73 5.64
N GLU A 243 -22.94 8.86 4.66
CA GLU A 243 -23.40 7.49 4.90
C GLU A 243 -22.33 6.69 5.64
N THR A 244 -22.79 5.81 6.53
CA THR A 244 -21.93 4.89 7.29
C THR A 244 -22.43 3.48 7.07
N GLU A 245 -21.52 2.61 6.62
CA GLU A 245 -21.80 1.22 6.33
C GLU A 245 -20.92 0.30 7.17
N ASP A 246 -21.53 -0.72 7.75
CA ASP A 246 -20.81 -1.82 8.42
C ASP A 246 -20.86 -3.05 7.52
N VAL A 247 -19.75 -3.33 6.82
CA VAL A 247 -19.68 -4.39 5.81
C VAL A 247 -19.00 -5.61 6.41
N PRO A 248 -19.72 -6.75 6.54
CA PRO A 248 -19.21 -7.93 7.21
C PRO A 248 -18.05 -8.60 6.44
N ALA A 249 -17.05 -9.07 7.18
CA ALA A 249 -15.97 -9.87 6.61
C ALA A 249 -16.45 -11.26 6.19
N VAL A 250 -15.75 -11.85 5.21
CA VAL A 250 -15.93 -13.26 4.84
C VAL A 250 -15.39 -14.14 5.97
N LYS A 251 -16.26 -14.90 6.61
CA LYS A 251 -15.86 -15.82 7.68
C LYS A 251 -15.19 -17.05 7.11
N LEU A 252 -13.99 -17.33 7.59
CA LEU A 252 -13.23 -18.53 7.27
C LEU A 252 -13.05 -19.40 8.52
N PRO A 253 -13.06 -20.74 8.38
CA PRO A 253 -12.58 -21.64 9.41
C PRO A 253 -11.11 -21.36 9.73
N LYS A 254 -10.71 -21.45 11.00
CA LYS A 254 -9.33 -21.13 11.46
C LYS A 254 -8.26 -21.92 10.71
N GLU A 255 -8.53 -23.17 10.39
CA GLU A 255 -7.64 -24.07 9.66
C GLU A 255 -7.39 -23.66 8.20
N LYS A 256 -8.23 -22.78 7.64
CA LYS A 256 -8.02 -22.23 6.31
C LYS A 256 -7.18 -20.94 6.32
N VAL A 257 -6.96 -20.34 7.47
CA VAL A 257 -6.12 -19.16 7.59
C VAL A 257 -4.66 -19.61 7.73
N ILE A 258 -3.90 -19.43 6.64
CA ILE A 258 -2.51 -19.91 6.54
C ILE A 258 -1.53 -18.78 6.79
N ASP A 259 -1.77 -17.60 6.20
CA ASP A 259 -0.86 -16.46 6.28
C ASP A 259 -1.61 -15.13 6.14
N THR A 260 -1.58 -14.30 7.17
CA THR A 260 -2.31 -13.02 7.19
C THR A 260 -1.46 -11.83 6.75
N THR A 261 -0.24 -12.03 6.27
CA THR A 261 0.76 -10.97 6.02
C THR A 261 0.25 -9.89 5.07
N ALA A 262 -0.44 -10.24 3.99
CA ALA A 262 -0.95 -9.29 3.00
C ALA A 262 -2.48 -9.09 3.08
N ALA A 263 -3.12 -9.38 4.21
CA ALA A 263 -4.56 -9.25 4.37
C ALA A 263 -5.04 -7.80 4.14
N GLY A 264 -4.36 -6.83 4.76
CA GLY A 264 -4.68 -5.41 4.62
C GLY A 264 -4.46 -4.90 3.19
N ASP A 265 -3.32 -5.24 2.59
CA ASP A 265 -2.95 -4.82 1.24
C ASP A 265 -3.93 -5.35 0.19
N SER A 266 -4.28 -6.64 0.31
CA SER A 266 -5.23 -7.30 -0.60
C SER A 266 -6.67 -6.82 -0.41
N PHE A 267 -7.06 -6.47 0.83
CA PHE A 267 -8.33 -5.79 1.09
C PHE A 267 -8.37 -4.43 0.38
N SER A 268 -7.36 -3.58 0.60
CA SER A 268 -7.26 -2.26 -0.02
C SER A 268 -7.28 -2.37 -1.55
N ALA A 269 -6.59 -3.37 -2.11
CA ALA A 269 -6.59 -3.64 -3.54
C ALA A 269 -7.98 -4.03 -4.09
N GLY A 270 -8.67 -4.97 -3.43
CA GLY A 270 -10.03 -5.38 -3.83
C GLY A 270 -11.03 -4.23 -3.75
N TYR A 271 -10.94 -3.41 -2.70
CA TYR A 271 -11.73 -2.19 -2.54
C TYR A 271 -11.49 -1.24 -3.72
N LEU A 272 -10.24 -0.91 -4.00
CA LEU A 272 -9.86 0.03 -5.05
C LEU A 272 -10.20 -0.49 -6.45
N ALA A 273 -10.10 -1.78 -6.71
CA ALA A 273 -10.47 -2.38 -7.97
C ALA A 273 -11.92 -2.05 -8.37
N VAL A 274 -12.85 -2.09 -7.40
CA VAL A 274 -14.25 -1.73 -7.63
C VAL A 274 -14.46 -0.21 -7.56
N ARG A 275 -13.88 0.45 -6.55
CA ARG A 275 -14.15 1.87 -6.29
C ARG A 275 -13.65 2.80 -7.39
N LEU A 276 -12.46 2.52 -7.94
CA LEU A 276 -11.84 3.35 -8.99
C LEU A 276 -12.45 3.13 -10.37
N THR A 277 -13.16 2.02 -10.57
CA THR A 277 -13.89 1.71 -11.80
C THR A 277 -15.38 2.12 -11.75
N GLY A 278 -15.79 2.82 -10.68
CA GLY A 278 -17.11 3.43 -10.57
C GLY A 278 -18.12 2.69 -9.69
N GLY A 279 -17.70 1.61 -9.01
CA GLY A 279 -18.51 0.92 -8.02
C GLY A 279 -18.75 1.74 -6.75
N ASN A 280 -19.82 1.40 -6.02
CA ASN A 280 -20.09 2.03 -4.73
C ASN A 280 -19.21 1.47 -3.59
N ALA A 281 -19.19 2.16 -2.47
CA ALA A 281 -18.33 1.84 -1.34
C ALA A 281 -18.63 0.47 -0.69
N VAL A 282 -19.91 0.07 -0.62
CA VAL A 282 -20.33 -1.23 -0.07
C VAL A 282 -19.83 -2.38 -0.95
N SER A 283 -20.06 -2.31 -2.26
CA SER A 283 -19.57 -3.32 -3.21
C SER A 283 -18.03 -3.38 -3.22
N ALA A 284 -17.38 -2.23 -3.07
CA ALA A 284 -15.93 -2.14 -2.94
C ALA A 284 -15.43 -2.86 -1.69
N ALA A 285 -16.06 -2.61 -0.53
CA ALA A 285 -15.71 -3.27 0.73
C ALA A 285 -15.94 -4.79 0.68
N GLN A 286 -17.05 -5.24 0.09
CA GLN A 286 -17.32 -6.66 -0.13
C GLN A 286 -16.23 -7.31 -1.00
N ARG A 287 -15.79 -6.65 -2.07
CA ARG A 287 -14.69 -7.14 -2.91
C ARG A 287 -13.36 -7.15 -2.13
N GLY A 288 -13.11 -6.14 -1.31
CA GLY A 288 -11.97 -6.09 -0.39
C GLY A 288 -11.93 -7.31 0.53
N HIS A 289 -13.03 -7.59 1.21
CA HIS A 289 -13.14 -8.77 2.07
C HIS A 289 -12.98 -10.08 1.33
N LEU A 290 -13.56 -10.21 0.14
CA LEU A 290 -13.42 -11.42 -0.69
C LEU A 290 -11.96 -11.62 -1.11
N THR A 291 -11.28 -10.57 -1.55
CA THR A 291 -9.87 -10.65 -1.95
C THR A 291 -8.99 -11.02 -0.75
N ALA A 292 -9.14 -10.33 0.39
CA ALA A 292 -8.37 -10.62 1.60
C ALA A 292 -8.60 -12.04 2.10
N SER A 293 -9.86 -12.48 2.19
CA SER A 293 -10.19 -13.85 2.63
C SER A 293 -9.62 -14.93 1.71
N THR A 294 -9.47 -14.64 0.41
CA THR A 294 -8.82 -15.56 -0.53
C THR A 294 -7.30 -15.59 -0.28
N VAL A 295 -6.67 -14.42 -0.18
CA VAL A 295 -5.21 -14.31 -0.04
C VAL A 295 -4.70 -14.99 1.22
N ILE A 296 -5.35 -14.82 2.35
CA ILE A 296 -4.88 -15.39 3.63
C ILE A 296 -4.96 -16.94 3.69
N GLN A 297 -5.52 -17.60 2.70
CA GLN A 297 -5.53 -19.07 2.57
C GLN A 297 -4.26 -19.62 1.90
N TYR A 298 -3.31 -18.76 1.54
CA TYR A 298 -2.05 -19.13 0.89
C TYR A 298 -0.86 -18.60 1.68
N ARG A 299 0.31 -19.21 1.48
CA ARG A 299 1.58 -18.70 2.03
C ARG A 299 2.15 -17.60 1.14
N GLY A 300 2.74 -16.60 1.78
CA GLY A 300 3.38 -15.47 1.10
C GLY A 300 2.40 -14.34 0.77
N THR A 301 2.92 -13.26 0.26
CA THR A 301 2.16 -12.02 0.04
C THR A 301 1.45 -11.96 -1.30
N ILE A 302 1.94 -12.69 -2.31
CA ILE A 302 1.36 -12.78 -3.65
C ILE A 302 0.99 -14.24 -3.92
N ILE A 303 -0.31 -14.51 -4.01
CA ILE A 303 -0.85 -15.85 -4.27
C ILE A 303 -0.80 -16.20 -5.76
N PRO A 304 -0.94 -17.49 -6.15
CA PRO A 304 -1.09 -17.85 -7.56
C PRO A 304 -2.23 -17.09 -8.24
N ARG A 305 -2.01 -16.67 -9.49
CA ARG A 305 -3.00 -15.84 -10.23
C ARG A 305 -4.34 -16.56 -10.41
N GLU A 306 -4.31 -17.86 -10.64
CA GLU A 306 -5.48 -18.71 -10.79
C GLU A 306 -6.32 -18.87 -9.50
N ALA A 307 -5.74 -18.52 -8.37
CA ALA A 307 -6.42 -18.55 -7.07
C ALA A 307 -7.20 -17.25 -6.78
N MET A 308 -7.07 -16.24 -7.63
CA MET A 308 -7.80 -14.97 -7.45
C MET A 308 -9.32 -15.19 -7.52
N PRO A 309 -10.09 -14.53 -6.64
CA PRO A 309 -11.56 -14.61 -6.69
C PRO A 309 -12.08 -13.98 -7.99
N GLN A 310 -13.01 -14.65 -8.61
CA GLN A 310 -13.70 -14.17 -9.82
C GLN A 310 -14.71 -13.08 -9.50
#